data_f91547b80634cc7452d044e8c56e8f83
#
_entry.id   f91547b80634cc7452d044e8c56e8f83
#
_cell.length_a   1.000
_cell.length_b   1.000
_cell.length_c   1.000
_cell.angle_alpha   90.00
_cell.angle_beta   90.00
_cell.angle_gamma   90.00
#
_symmetry.space_group_name_H-M   'P 1'
#
loop_
_entity.id
_entity.type
_entity.pdbx_description
1 polymer ?
#
loop_
_entity_poly.entity_id
_entity_poly.type
_entity_poly.pdbx_seq_one_letter_code
_entity_poly.pdbx_strand_id
1 'polypeptide(L)'
;MIYADNAATTPLDQDSFEAMKPFLLEQYGNASQPYSFAREPRTALKWARETIADCIGAKPEEIYFTSGGTESDNWAIKSSSLKRPILTSQIEHHAILNACAAMEHLGVNVRYLPVNCHGTVQTETLEAAMDCKPRLVSIMLVNNEIGSIEPIASLANIAHKYGALFHTDAVQAVGHIPVDVNSLGIDMLSASAHKFNGPKGIGFIFIKSGTSHHPFMD
;
A
#
# COMPACT_ATOMS: atom_id res chain seq x y z
N MET A 1 6.10 31.54 -5.95
CA MET A 1 6.61 30.58 -4.93
C MET A 1 6.95 29.29 -5.67
N ILE A 2 8.10 28.70 -5.42
CA ILE A 2 8.46 27.38 -5.96
C ILE A 2 8.21 26.36 -4.85
N TYR A 3 7.32 25.39 -5.10
CA TYR A 3 7.10 24.26 -4.18
C TYR A 3 7.98 23.10 -4.63
N ALA A 4 8.85 22.62 -3.75
CA ALA A 4 9.85 21.58 -4.06
C ALA A 4 9.75 20.37 -3.14
N ASP A 5 8.68 20.25 -2.34
CA ASP A 5 8.45 19.14 -1.40
C ASP A 5 7.34 18.18 -1.90
N ASN A 6 7.53 17.66 -3.12
CA ASN A 6 6.56 16.73 -3.71
C ASN A 6 6.51 15.36 -2.99
N ALA A 7 7.52 15.03 -2.21
CA ALA A 7 7.49 13.86 -1.34
C ALA A 7 6.44 13.99 -0.21
N ALA A 8 6.13 15.21 0.24
CA ALA A 8 5.07 15.43 1.21
C ALA A 8 3.67 15.36 0.58
N THR A 9 3.46 16.03 -0.56
CA THR A 9 2.20 16.01 -1.35
C THR A 9 2.41 16.66 -2.70
N THR A 10 1.57 16.33 -3.68
CA THR A 10 1.55 16.96 -4.99
C THR A 10 0.28 17.80 -5.18
N PRO A 11 0.27 18.79 -6.10
CA PRO A 11 -0.98 19.43 -6.52
C PRO A 11 -1.88 18.42 -7.22
N LEU A 12 -3.20 18.62 -7.09
CA LEU A 12 -4.16 17.87 -7.90
C LEU A 12 -3.99 18.28 -9.37
N ASP A 13 -3.88 17.29 -10.24
CA ASP A 13 -3.84 17.50 -11.68
C ASP A 13 -5.17 18.03 -12.21
N GLN A 14 -5.10 18.96 -13.19
CA GLN A 14 -6.27 19.62 -13.71
C GLN A 14 -7.22 18.65 -14.46
N ASP A 15 -6.67 17.72 -15.25
CA ASP A 15 -7.47 16.74 -15.97
C ASP A 15 -8.14 15.77 -15.00
N SER A 16 -7.44 15.40 -13.93
CA SER A 16 -8.02 14.60 -12.83
C SER A 16 -9.17 15.33 -12.15
N PHE A 17 -9.04 16.64 -11.89
CA PHE A 17 -10.12 17.44 -11.31
C PHE A 17 -11.34 17.50 -12.24
N GLU A 18 -11.16 17.79 -13.53
CA GLU A 18 -12.26 17.85 -14.49
C GLU A 18 -12.96 16.50 -14.66
N ALA A 19 -12.20 15.39 -14.60
CA ALA A 19 -12.78 14.04 -14.64
C ALA A 19 -13.62 13.72 -13.40
N MET A 20 -13.26 14.24 -12.22
CA MET A 20 -14.02 14.05 -10.98
C MET A 20 -15.28 14.90 -10.89
N LYS A 21 -15.26 16.10 -11.46
CA LYS A 21 -16.29 17.15 -11.30
C LYS A 21 -17.72 16.68 -11.62
N PRO A 22 -17.98 15.91 -12.69
CA PRO A 22 -19.33 15.40 -12.95
C PRO A 22 -19.88 14.52 -11.83
N PHE A 23 -19.03 13.73 -11.18
CA PHE A 23 -19.44 12.82 -10.10
C PHE A 23 -19.68 13.56 -8.78
N LEU A 24 -19.13 14.75 -8.62
CA LEU A 24 -19.37 15.61 -7.46
C LEU A 24 -20.66 16.44 -7.58
N LEU A 25 -21.08 16.79 -8.80
CA LEU A 25 -22.15 17.77 -9.04
C LEU A 25 -23.38 17.15 -9.70
N GLU A 26 -23.23 16.20 -10.61
CA GLU A 26 -24.30 15.74 -11.50
C GLU A 26 -24.56 14.24 -11.35
N GLN A 27 -23.53 13.40 -11.35
CA GLN A 27 -23.60 11.94 -11.35
C GLN A 27 -23.28 11.36 -9.98
N TYR A 28 -23.88 11.92 -8.93
CA TYR A 28 -23.61 11.58 -7.52
C TYR A 28 -24.39 10.35 -7.02
N GLY A 29 -24.97 9.56 -7.91
CA GLY A 29 -25.72 8.35 -7.54
C GLY A 29 -24.87 7.33 -6.78
N ASN A 30 -25.46 6.69 -5.77
CA ASN A 30 -24.76 5.64 -5.04
C ASN A 30 -24.56 4.41 -5.93
N ALA A 31 -23.31 4.08 -6.24
CA ALA A 31 -22.92 3.01 -7.14
C ALA A 31 -23.42 1.61 -6.72
N SER A 32 -23.74 1.40 -5.44
CA SER A 32 -24.25 0.12 -4.93
C SER A 32 -25.75 -0.09 -5.19
N GLN A 33 -26.48 0.95 -5.63
CA GLN A 33 -27.92 0.88 -5.81
C GLN A 33 -28.32 0.35 -7.18
N PRO A 34 -29.47 -0.33 -7.32
CA PRO A 34 -29.89 -0.94 -8.58
C PRO A 34 -30.52 0.02 -9.61
N TYR A 35 -30.87 1.24 -9.23
CA TYR A 35 -31.54 2.19 -10.14
C TYR A 35 -30.60 2.74 -11.22
N SER A 36 -31.19 3.27 -12.31
CA SER A 36 -30.46 3.73 -13.49
C SER A 36 -29.46 4.87 -13.22
N PHE A 37 -29.77 5.77 -12.28
CA PHE A 37 -28.90 6.87 -11.89
C PHE A 37 -27.58 6.43 -11.24
N ALA A 38 -27.50 5.20 -10.73
CA ALA A 38 -26.29 4.59 -10.20
C ALA A 38 -25.37 4.00 -11.28
N ARG A 39 -25.80 3.94 -12.54
CA ARG A 39 -25.06 3.26 -13.61
C ARG A 39 -23.72 3.91 -13.90
N GLU A 40 -23.71 5.23 -14.12
CA GLU A 40 -22.48 5.96 -14.46
C GLU A 40 -21.45 5.92 -13.31
N PRO A 41 -21.80 6.22 -12.04
CA PRO A 41 -20.87 6.05 -10.92
C PRO A 41 -20.30 4.63 -10.79
N ARG A 42 -21.14 3.62 -11.00
CA ARG A 42 -20.69 2.21 -10.98
C ARG A 42 -19.68 1.91 -12.08
N THR A 43 -19.95 2.39 -13.29
CA THR A 43 -19.05 2.23 -14.45
C THR A 43 -17.73 2.95 -14.21
N ALA A 44 -17.75 4.16 -13.66
CA ALA A 44 -16.57 4.94 -13.32
C ALA A 44 -15.69 4.22 -12.26
N LEU A 45 -16.30 3.70 -11.19
CA LEU A 45 -15.57 2.94 -10.17
C LEU A 45 -14.96 1.65 -10.73
N LYS A 46 -15.68 0.96 -11.62
CA LYS A 46 -15.15 -0.23 -12.29
C LYS A 46 -13.94 0.12 -13.16
N TRP A 47 -14.08 1.13 -14.00
CA TRP A 47 -13.00 1.59 -14.87
C TRP A 47 -11.77 2.08 -14.08
N ALA A 48 -11.97 2.86 -13.01
CA ALA A 48 -10.87 3.30 -12.15
C ALA A 48 -10.10 2.12 -11.54
N ARG A 49 -10.83 1.08 -11.10
CA ARG A 49 -10.23 -0.13 -10.53
C ARG A 49 -9.46 -0.92 -11.57
N GLU A 50 -10.01 -1.08 -12.78
CA GLU A 50 -9.33 -1.72 -13.91
C GLU A 50 -8.05 -0.97 -14.29
N THR A 51 -8.12 0.37 -14.40
CA THR A 51 -6.96 1.21 -14.72
C THR A 51 -5.84 1.08 -13.67
N ILE A 52 -6.18 1.14 -12.38
CA ILE A 52 -5.19 0.97 -11.31
C ILE A 52 -4.55 -0.42 -11.39
N ALA A 53 -5.37 -1.46 -11.57
CA ALA A 53 -4.90 -2.83 -11.67
C ALA A 53 -3.92 -3.00 -12.84
N ASP A 54 -4.27 -2.48 -14.01
CA ASP A 54 -3.40 -2.52 -15.20
C ASP A 54 -2.06 -1.78 -14.97
N CYS A 55 -2.09 -0.65 -14.25
CA CYS A 55 -0.88 0.13 -13.96
C CYS A 55 0.14 -0.60 -13.07
N ILE A 56 -0.30 -1.54 -12.24
CA ILE A 56 0.57 -2.27 -11.29
C ILE A 56 0.65 -3.78 -11.57
N GLY A 57 0.08 -4.25 -12.70
CA GLY A 57 0.08 -5.66 -13.08
C GLY A 57 -0.82 -6.55 -12.20
N ALA A 58 -1.85 -5.97 -11.57
CA ALA A 58 -2.81 -6.66 -10.70
C ALA A 58 -4.10 -7.02 -11.45
N LYS A 59 -5.01 -7.72 -10.78
CA LYS A 59 -6.39 -7.89 -11.23
C LYS A 59 -7.32 -6.87 -10.57
N PRO A 60 -8.41 -6.43 -11.25
CA PRO A 60 -9.33 -5.44 -10.68
C PRO A 60 -9.92 -5.83 -9.33
N GLU A 61 -10.21 -7.11 -9.11
CA GLU A 61 -10.74 -7.64 -7.85
C GLU A 61 -9.74 -7.63 -6.69
N GLU A 62 -8.46 -7.37 -6.95
CA GLU A 62 -7.38 -7.27 -5.97
C GLU A 62 -7.17 -5.83 -5.49
N ILE A 63 -7.90 -4.85 -6.05
CA ILE A 63 -7.81 -3.43 -5.71
C ILE A 63 -8.94 -3.02 -4.77
N TYR A 64 -8.60 -2.49 -3.62
CA TYR A 64 -9.55 -1.96 -2.64
C TYR A 64 -9.26 -0.47 -2.40
N PHE A 65 -10.26 0.38 -2.62
CA PHE A 65 -10.13 1.81 -2.35
C PHE A 65 -10.11 2.09 -0.85
N THR A 66 -9.25 3.01 -0.45
CA THR A 66 -9.08 3.48 0.93
C THR A 66 -9.07 5.00 0.98
N SER A 67 -9.04 5.59 2.16
CA SER A 67 -8.90 7.05 2.32
C SER A 67 -7.46 7.54 2.06
N GLY A 68 -6.49 6.63 1.87
CA GLY A 68 -5.09 6.97 1.63
C GLY A 68 -4.12 5.90 2.11
N GLY A 69 -2.83 6.19 1.98
CA GLY A 69 -1.76 5.26 2.38
C GLY A 69 -1.85 4.83 3.85
N THR A 70 -2.16 5.76 4.75
CA THR A 70 -2.27 5.43 6.19
C THR A 70 -3.33 4.38 6.48
N GLU A 71 -4.50 4.44 5.85
CA GLU A 71 -5.51 3.40 6.00
C GLU A 71 -5.05 2.08 5.39
N SER A 72 -4.46 2.11 4.20
CA SER A 72 -3.93 0.93 3.52
C SER A 72 -2.86 0.22 4.35
N ASP A 73 -1.90 0.96 4.89
CA ASP A 73 -0.83 0.45 5.76
C ASP A 73 -1.38 -0.16 7.05
N ASN A 74 -2.32 0.56 7.70
CA ASN A 74 -2.98 0.04 8.90
C ASN A 74 -3.76 -1.23 8.59
N TRP A 75 -4.41 -1.32 7.44
CA TRP A 75 -5.11 -2.54 7.03
C TRP A 75 -4.12 -3.70 6.89
N ALA A 76 -3.04 -3.52 6.14
CA ALA A 76 -2.01 -4.56 5.96
C ALA A 76 -1.44 -5.04 7.30
N ILE A 77 -1.05 -4.14 8.18
CA ILE A 77 -0.45 -4.48 9.48
C ILE A 77 -1.47 -5.13 10.42
N LYS A 78 -2.67 -4.56 10.56
CA LYS A 78 -3.68 -5.00 11.53
C LYS A 78 -4.47 -6.24 11.07
N SER A 79 -4.52 -6.53 9.76
CA SER A 79 -5.13 -7.76 9.25
C SER A 79 -4.26 -8.99 9.47
N SER A 80 -3.02 -8.81 9.92
CA SER A 80 -2.15 -9.92 10.27
C SER A 80 -2.59 -10.59 11.58
N SER A 81 -2.30 -11.88 11.70
CA SER A 81 -2.68 -12.66 12.90
C SER A 81 -1.99 -12.12 14.15
N LEU A 82 -2.74 -11.91 15.24
CA LEU A 82 -2.23 -11.53 16.57
C LEU A 82 -1.27 -12.56 17.22
N LYS A 83 -1.12 -13.73 16.61
CA LYS A 83 -0.35 -14.85 17.21
C LYS A 83 1.07 -15.01 16.65
N ARG A 84 1.41 -14.32 15.55
CA ARG A 84 2.70 -14.47 14.90
C ARG A 84 3.38 -13.11 14.72
N PRO A 85 4.72 -13.06 14.79
CA PRO A 85 5.46 -11.81 14.70
C PRO A 85 5.24 -11.05 13.38
N ILE A 86 5.53 -9.74 13.42
CA ILE A 86 5.65 -8.86 12.27
C ILE A 86 7.11 -8.42 12.17
N LEU A 87 7.67 -8.43 10.97
CA LEU A 87 8.97 -7.79 10.68
C LEU A 87 8.72 -6.54 9.84
N THR A 88 9.40 -5.46 10.17
CA THR A 88 9.36 -4.19 9.42
C THR A 88 10.72 -3.51 9.48
N SER A 89 10.97 -2.49 8.67
CA SER A 89 12.23 -1.75 8.75
C SER A 89 12.18 -0.65 9.81
N GLN A 90 13.34 -0.16 10.24
CA GLN A 90 13.45 0.96 11.18
C GLN A 90 13.12 2.31 10.55
N ILE A 91 13.09 2.39 9.21
CA ILE A 91 12.95 3.63 8.45
C ILE A 91 11.59 3.75 7.74
N GLU A 92 10.61 2.97 8.15
CA GLU A 92 9.25 3.03 7.61
C GLU A 92 8.58 4.39 7.88
N HIS A 93 7.59 4.70 7.05
CA HIS A 93 6.69 5.82 7.34
C HIS A 93 5.95 5.62 8.68
N HIS A 94 5.63 6.71 9.37
CA HIS A 94 4.92 6.67 10.65
C HIS A 94 3.59 5.89 10.61
N ALA A 95 2.93 5.79 9.46
CA ALA A 95 1.71 4.96 9.30
C ALA A 95 1.98 3.48 9.62
N ILE A 96 3.14 2.95 9.20
CA ILE A 96 3.59 1.59 9.53
C ILE A 96 4.09 1.52 10.97
N LEU A 97 5.01 2.42 11.36
CA LEU A 97 5.63 2.38 12.71
C LEU A 97 4.57 2.48 13.81
N ASN A 98 3.60 3.41 13.68
CA ASN A 98 2.53 3.57 14.67
C ASN A 98 1.55 2.39 14.66
N ALA A 99 1.25 1.81 13.47
CA ALA A 99 0.43 0.60 13.40
C ALA A 99 1.13 -0.59 14.07
N CYS A 100 2.44 -0.75 13.85
CA CYS A 100 3.26 -1.76 14.51
C CYS A 100 3.28 -1.56 16.03
N ALA A 101 3.50 -0.33 16.53
CA ALA A 101 3.45 -0.02 17.95
C ALA A 101 2.07 -0.35 18.57
N ALA A 102 0.97 -0.08 17.85
CA ALA A 102 -0.36 -0.48 18.29
C ALA A 102 -0.51 -2.00 18.39
N MET A 103 0.09 -2.76 17.47
CA MET A 103 0.10 -4.22 17.52
C MET A 103 0.94 -4.75 18.70
N GLU A 104 2.06 -4.10 19.03
CA GLU A 104 2.86 -4.42 20.22
C GLU A 104 2.05 -4.26 21.52
N HIS A 105 1.25 -3.20 21.63
CA HIS A 105 0.33 -3.00 22.76
C HIS A 105 -0.73 -4.10 22.88
N LEU A 106 -1.05 -4.78 21.77
CA LEU A 106 -1.92 -5.95 21.75
C LEU A 106 -1.17 -7.27 21.97
N GLY A 107 0.14 -7.22 22.27
CA GLY A 107 0.97 -8.39 22.58
C GLY A 107 1.58 -9.07 21.34
N VAL A 108 1.53 -8.46 20.16
CA VAL A 108 2.22 -8.97 18.98
C VAL A 108 3.70 -8.64 19.07
N ASN A 109 4.56 -9.61 18.79
CA ASN A 109 6.00 -9.36 18.71
C ASN A 109 6.30 -8.67 17.37
N VAL A 110 6.84 -7.45 17.42
CA VAL A 110 7.32 -6.72 16.24
C VAL A 110 8.84 -6.62 16.30
N ARG A 111 9.52 -6.92 15.18
CA ARG A 111 10.96 -6.71 15.05
C ARG A 111 11.23 -5.68 13.98
N TYR A 112 12.02 -4.67 14.33
CA TYR A 112 12.43 -3.59 13.45
C TYR A 112 13.82 -3.88 12.89
N LEU A 113 13.90 -4.17 11.59
CA LEU A 113 15.12 -4.52 10.89
C LEU A 113 16.01 -3.29 10.70
N PRO A 114 17.30 -3.37 11.01
CA PRO A 114 18.23 -2.30 10.71
C PRO A 114 18.46 -2.19 9.20
N VAL A 115 18.84 -0.99 8.76
CA VAL A 115 19.26 -0.70 7.39
C VAL A 115 20.75 -0.42 7.33
N ASN A 116 21.34 -0.55 6.16
CA ASN A 116 22.72 -0.17 5.92
C ASN A 116 22.89 1.36 5.81
N CYS A 117 24.12 1.85 5.54
CA CYS A 117 24.41 3.28 5.39
C CYS A 117 23.74 3.94 4.17
N HIS A 118 23.15 3.16 3.26
CA HIS A 118 22.36 3.64 2.13
C HIS A 118 20.85 3.60 2.39
N GLY A 119 20.44 3.22 3.59
CA GLY A 119 19.04 3.12 3.97
C GLY A 119 18.33 1.95 3.31
N THR A 120 18.99 0.80 3.14
CA THR A 120 18.37 -0.41 2.59
C THR A 120 18.48 -1.60 3.55
N VAL A 121 17.44 -2.41 3.62
CA VAL A 121 17.41 -3.67 4.35
C VAL A 121 18.22 -4.72 3.56
N GLN A 122 19.23 -5.32 4.20
CA GLN A 122 20.01 -6.38 3.57
C GLN A 122 19.26 -7.71 3.62
N THR A 123 19.39 -8.51 2.57
CA THR A 123 18.76 -9.84 2.47
C THR A 123 19.18 -10.75 3.62
N GLU A 124 20.45 -10.71 4.02
CA GLU A 124 21.00 -11.49 5.12
C GLU A 124 20.39 -11.08 6.48
N THR A 125 20.12 -9.78 6.65
CA THR A 125 19.47 -9.25 7.85
C THR A 125 18.03 -9.76 7.97
N LEU A 126 17.27 -9.74 6.86
CA LEU A 126 15.93 -10.31 6.84
C LEU A 126 15.97 -11.82 7.07
N GLU A 127 16.83 -12.56 6.34
CA GLU A 127 16.90 -14.03 6.45
C GLU A 127 17.24 -14.47 7.88
N ALA A 128 18.16 -13.79 8.55
CA ALA A 128 18.48 -14.06 9.96
C ALA A 128 17.29 -13.80 10.90
N ALA A 129 16.45 -12.82 10.59
CA ALA A 129 15.28 -12.48 11.42
C ALA A 129 14.09 -13.43 11.20
N MET A 130 14.09 -14.26 10.16
CA MET A 130 13.01 -15.21 9.87
C MET A 130 12.91 -16.37 10.87
N ASP A 131 13.89 -16.52 11.79
CA ASP A 131 13.88 -17.49 12.89
C ASP A 131 12.61 -17.39 13.76
N CYS A 132 12.05 -16.20 13.89
CA CYS A 132 10.83 -15.95 14.66
C CYS A 132 9.52 -16.36 13.94
N LYS A 133 9.61 -16.88 12.71
CA LYS A 133 8.47 -17.32 11.89
C LYS A 133 7.39 -16.25 11.75
N PRO A 134 7.70 -15.09 11.19
CA PRO A 134 6.76 -13.99 11.11
C PRO A 134 5.52 -14.35 10.28
N ARG A 135 4.40 -13.66 10.53
CA ARG A 135 3.22 -13.73 9.68
C ARG A 135 3.36 -12.79 8.50
N LEU A 136 3.94 -11.63 8.75
CA LEU A 136 4.04 -10.52 7.80
C LEU A 136 5.45 -9.93 7.86
N VAL A 137 6.00 -9.68 6.69
CA VAL A 137 7.13 -8.78 6.48
C VAL A 137 6.58 -7.54 5.77
N SER A 138 6.80 -6.34 6.32
CA SER A 138 6.35 -5.08 5.75
C SER A 138 7.55 -4.15 5.58
N ILE A 139 7.94 -3.87 4.34
CA ILE A 139 9.09 -3.01 4.01
C ILE A 139 8.67 -2.08 2.87
N MET A 140 8.85 -0.78 3.05
CA MET A 140 8.51 0.23 2.07
C MET A 140 9.34 0.07 0.79
N LEU A 141 8.74 0.37 -0.38
CA LEU A 141 9.45 0.26 -1.66
C LEU A 141 10.44 1.41 -1.88
N VAL A 142 10.01 2.64 -1.57
CA VAL A 142 10.84 3.85 -1.67
C VAL A 142 10.70 4.66 -0.40
N ASN A 143 11.82 5.00 0.23
CA ASN A 143 11.81 5.82 1.44
C ASN A 143 11.47 7.28 1.14
N ASN A 144 10.55 7.85 1.91
CA ASN A 144 10.03 9.22 1.72
C ASN A 144 11.02 10.33 2.10
N GLU A 145 12.04 10.04 2.91
CA GLU A 145 13.00 11.03 3.39
C GLU A 145 14.30 11.03 2.57
N ILE A 146 14.84 9.86 2.30
CA ILE A 146 16.17 9.71 1.68
C ILE A 146 16.10 9.14 0.25
N GLY A 147 14.93 8.69 -0.22
CA GLY A 147 14.73 8.19 -1.58
C GLY A 147 15.40 6.84 -1.87
N SER A 148 15.85 6.11 -0.85
CA SER A 148 16.38 4.75 -1.06
C SER A 148 15.28 3.83 -1.62
N ILE A 149 15.67 2.96 -2.56
CA ILE A 149 14.80 1.93 -3.16
C ILE A 149 15.19 0.59 -2.58
N GLU A 150 14.23 -0.09 -1.97
CA GLU A 150 14.44 -1.39 -1.35
C GLU A 150 14.43 -2.53 -2.39
N PRO A 151 15.22 -3.59 -2.20
CA PRO A 151 15.27 -4.75 -3.09
C PRO A 151 14.08 -5.70 -2.86
N ILE A 152 12.84 -5.18 -3.04
CA ILE A 152 11.58 -5.83 -2.65
C ILE A 152 11.46 -7.25 -3.18
N ALA A 153 11.78 -7.50 -4.46
CA ALA A 153 11.65 -8.84 -5.05
C ALA A 153 12.49 -9.89 -4.30
N SER A 154 13.71 -9.52 -3.90
CA SER A 154 14.59 -10.42 -3.12
C SER A 154 14.07 -10.64 -1.71
N LEU A 155 13.60 -9.57 -1.06
CA LEU A 155 13.05 -9.62 0.30
C LEU A 155 11.73 -10.41 0.35
N ALA A 156 10.83 -10.20 -0.62
CA ALA A 156 9.59 -10.96 -0.74
C ALA A 156 9.84 -12.47 -0.96
N ASN A 157 10.81 -12.81 -1.81
CA ASN A 157 11.18 -14.20 -2.02
C ASN A 157 11.68 -14.88 -0.73
N ILE A 158 12.46 -14.16 0.08
CA ILE A 158 12.90 -14.68 1.40
C ILE A 158 11.68 -14.86 2.31
N ALA A 159 10.79 -13.86 2.43
CA ALA A 159 9.60 -13.98 3.26
C ALA A 159 8.74 -15.20 2.89
N HIS A 160 8.50 -15.40 1.58
CA HIS A 160 7.71 -16.53 1.08
C HIS A 160 8.38 -17.89 1.34
N LYS A 161 9.71 -18.00 1.22
CA LYS A 161 10.47 -19.23 1.57
C LYS A 161 10.18 -19.69 3.00
N TYR A 162 9.89 -18.76 3.92
CA TYR A 162 9.55 -19.04 5.31
C TYR A 162 8.05 -19.01 5.62
N GLY A 163 7.20 -18.86 4.60
CA GLY A 163 5.73 -18.87 4.74
C GLY A 163 5.16 -17.61 5.39
N ALA A 164 5.84 -16.47 5.24
CA ALA A 164 5.36 -15.16 5.62
C ALA A 164 4.75 -14.44 4.41
N LEU A 165 3.74 -13.59 4.64
CA LEU A 165 3.23 -12.63 3.66
C LEU A 165 4.19 -11.46 3.52
N PHE A 166 4.18 -10.82 2.36
CA PHE A 166 4.97 -9.61 2.11
C PHE A 166 4.07 -8.43 1.72
N HIS A 167 4.16 -7.37 2.51
CA HIS A 167 3.55 -6.06 2.25
C HIS A 167 4.61 -5.03 1.90
N THR A 168 4.28 -4.11 1.00
CA THR A 168 5.11 -2.94 0.75
C THR A 168 4.29 -1.65 0.77
N ASP A 169 4.74 -0.67 1.55
CA ASP A 169 4.31 0.72 1.38
C ASP A 169 4.96 1.26 0.09
N ALA A 170 4.15 1.40 -0.96
CA ALA A 170 4.57 1.92 -2.25
C ALA A 170 4.05 3.34 -2.51
N VAL A 171 3.66 4.07 -1.46
CA VAL A 171 3.11 5.43 -1.54
C VAL A 171 4.05 6.38 -2.27
N GLN A 172 5.37 6.24 -2.12
CA GLN A 172 6.37 7.04 -2.83
C GLN A 172 6.82 6.44 -4.17
N ALA A 173 6.35 5.25 -4.54
CA ALA A 173 6.78 4.55 -5.75
C ALA A 173 5.74 4.59 -6.86
N VAL A 174 4.48 4.35 -6.53
CA VAL A 174 3.37 4.33 -7.52
C VAL A 174 3.25 5.67 -8.22
N GLY A 175 3.25 5.64 -9.56
CA GLY A 175 3.21 6.83 -10.41
C GLY A 175 4.58 7.50 -10.63
N HIS A 176 5.65 7.07 -9.95
CA HIS A 176 7.00 7.64 -10.08
C HIS A 176 8.00 6.68 -10.71
N ILE A 177 7.91 5.41 -10.36
CA ILE A 177 8.73 4.33 -10.95
C ILE A 177 7.83 3.18 -11.39
N PRO A 178 8.28 2.32 -12.32
CA PRO A 178 7.51 1.12 -12.68
C PRO A 178 7.30 0.21 -11.47
N VAL A 179 6.05 -0.17 -11.23
CA VAL A 179 5.66 -1.11 -10.17
C VAL A 179 4.85 -2.21 -10.81
N ASP A 180 5.30 -3.45 -10.68
CA ASP A 180 4.56 -4.65 -11.09
C ASP A 180 4.53 -5.64 -9.93
N VAL A 181 3.34 -5.88 -9.39
CA VAL A 181 3.15 -6.68 -8.18
C VAL A 181 3.56 -8.14 -8.36
N ASN A 182 3.51 -8.65 -9.60
CA ASN A 182 3.88 -10.03 -9.91
C ASN A 182 5.41 -10.18 -9.95
N SER A 183 6.10 -9.25 -10.62
CA SER A 183 7.57 -9.26 -10.71
C SER A 183 8.21 -8.97 -9.35
N LEU A 184 7.59 -8.12 -8.52
CA LEU A 184 8.02 -7.87 -7.14
C LEU A 184 7.68 -9.02 -6.20
N GLY A 185 6.73 -9.89 -6.56
CA GLY A 185 6.34 -11.05 -5.79
C GLY A 185 5.66 -10.70 -4.47
N ILE A 186 4.92 -9.59 -4.41
CA ILE A 186 4.30 -9.10 -3.17
C ILE A 186 2.86 -9.59 -3.01
N ASP A 187 2.37 -9.63 -1.77
CA ASP A 187 1.01 -10.03 -1.44
C ASP A 187 0.10 -8.84 -1.20
N MET A 188 0.66 -7.72 -0.71
CA MET A 188 -0.08 -6.49 -0.45
C MET A 188 0.77 -5.26 -0.80
N LEU A 189 0.10 -4.19 -1.28
CA LEU A 189 0.74 -2.92 -1.60
C LEU A 189 -0.17 -1.76 -1.21
N SER A 190 0.39 -0.75 -0.54
CA SER A 190 -0.29 0.50 -0.19
C SER A 190 0.07 1.63 -1.13
N ALA A 191 -0.93 2.46 -1.52
CA ALA A 191 -0.72 3.65 -2.33
C ALA A 191 -1.64 4.80 -1.91
N SER A 192 -1.26 6.03 -2.25
CA SER A 192 -2.00 7.25 -1.92
C SER A 192 -2.00 8.23 -3.08
N ALA A 193 -3.20 8.61 -3.56
CA ALA A 193 -3.35 9.38 -4.79
C ALA A 193 -2.65 10.74 -4.77
N HIS A 194 -2.61 11.43 -3.61
CA HIS A 194 -1.99 12.74 -3.50
C HIS A 194 -0.46 12.76 -3.68
N LYS A 195 0.17 11.62 -3.81
CA LYS A 195 1.60 11.52 -4.11
C LYS A 195 1.88 11.52 -5.62
N PHE A 196 0.89 11.17 -6.45
CA PHE A 196 0.98 11.14 -7.90
C PHE A 196 -0.13 11.99 -8.57
N ASN A 197 -0.29 13.22 -8.09
CA ASN A 197 -1.19 14.25 -8.64
C ASN A 197 -2.70 13.91 -8.58
N GLY A 198 -3.08 12.91 -7.80
CA GLY A 198 -4.47 12.62 -7.49
C GLY A 198 -5.01 13.45 -6.31
N PRO A 199 -6.31 13.33 -5.99
CA PRO A 199 -6.93 14.05 -4.88
C PRO A 199 -6.42 13.52 -3.53
N LYS A 200 -6.45 14.41 -2.52
CA LYS A 200 -6.30 14.03 -1.12
C LYS A 200 -7.53 13.28 -0.64
N GLY A 201 -7.37 12.37 0.31
CA GLY A 201 -8.46 11.62 0.91
C GLY A 201 -8.87 10.37 0.13
N ILE A 202 -8.02 9.92 -0.78
CA ILE A 202 -8.17 8.62 -1.46
C ILE A 202 -6.82 7.93 -1.68
N GLY A 203 -6.84 6.62 -1.59
CA GLY A 203 -5.75 5.72 -1.91
C GLY A 203 -6.30 4.36 -2.27
N PHE A 204 -5.44 3.39 -2.34
CA PHE A 204 -5.84 2.00 -2.50
C PHE A 204 -4.86 1.06 -1.81
N ILE A 205 -5.37 -0.10 -1.47
CA ILE A 205 -4.56 -1.27 -1.15
C ILE A 205 -4.76 -2.33 -2.23
N PHE A 206 -3.67 -2.89 -2.74
CA PHE A 206 -3.67 -4.13 -3.48
C PHE A 206 -3.57 -5.28 -2.49
N ILE A 207 -4.42 -6.29 -2.63
CA ILE A 207 -4.35 -7.55 -1.89
C ILE A 207 -4.48 -8.68 -2.88
N LYS A 208 -3.41 -9.45 -3.05
CA LYS A 208 -3.34 -10.58 -3.97
C LYS A 208 -4.42 -11.61 -3.67
N SER A 209 -5.09 -12.10 -4.70
CA SER A 209 -6.11 -13.14 -4.58
C SER A 209 -5.59 -14.37 -3.84
N GLY A 210 -6.32 -14.84 -2.82
CA GLY A 210 -5.92 -15.94 -1.96
C GLY A 210 -5.08 -15.54 -0.73
N THR A 211 -4.67 -14.28 -0.62
CA THR A 211 -3.99 -13.77 0.59
C THR A 211 -4.98 -13.76 1.76
N SER A 212 -4.60 -14.44 2.86
CA SER A 212 -5.43 -14.46 4.08
C SER A 212 -5.34 -13.10 4.78
N HIS A 213 -6.44 -12.38 4.79
CA HIS A 213 -6.59 -11.08 5.44
C HIS A 213 -7.97 -10.97 6.11
N HIS A 214 -8.11 -10.02 7.02
CA HIS A 214 -9.41 -9.63 7.58
C HIS A 214 -9.81 -8.27 7.03
N PRO A 215 -11.12 -7.99 6.83
CA PRO A 215 -11.57 -6.64 6.54
C PRO A 215 -11.05 -5.65 7.60
N PHE A 216 -10.68 -4.45 7.17
CA PHE A 216 -10.24 -3.40 8.11
C PHE A 216 -11.42 -2.78 8.86
N MET A 217 -12.57 -2.73 8.19
CA MET A 217 -13.85 -2.29 8.72
C MET A 217 -14.93 -3.31 8.34
N ASP A 218 -15.86 -3.59 9.26
CA ASP A 218 -17.02 -4.48 9.07
C ASP A 218 -18.16 -3.76 8.33
#